data_23aa2d68737cf54241b239bc8c1962f7
#
_entry.id   23aa2d68737cf54241b239bc8c1962f7
#
_cell.length_a   1.000
_cell.length_b   1.000
_cell.length_c   1.000
_cell.angle_alpha   90.00
_cell.angle_beta   90.00
_cell.angle_gamma   90.00
#
_symmetry.space_group_name_H-M   'P 1'
#
loop_
_entity.id
_entity.type
_entity.pdbx_description
1 polymer ?
#
loop_
_entity_poly.entity_id
_entity_poly.type
_entity_poly.pdbx_seq_one_letter_code
_entity_poly.pdbx_strand_id
1 'polypeptide(L)'
;MQYIRELAEYNGNGRAAVTFGKFDGLHRGHQMLVTKVRELGKQENINSIVCSFDMRPLWKEKGIAPELLMVGEERQERVKDEVDYLIECPFTESFRQKSAEDFIQEIIHDLFRAKYIVVGTDFTFGCEKRGDVHMLAEYADQYDYELIVIEKERYHDRIISSTYVKEVVKEGDVGLAETLLGYPFEVEGTVEHGRQLGRTLGFPTLNVAWPEGKIVPAHGVYFCKIDIEGKTYPGIANVGIKPTVTCLLYTSPSPRDMRRS
;
A
#
# COMPACT_ATOMS: atom_id res chain seq x y z
N MET A 1 7.92 13.70 5.23
CA MET A 1 6.51 13.27 5.42
C MET A 1 6.19 13.09 6.91
N GLN A 2 5.04 13.57 7.36
CA GLN A 2 4.50 13.27 8.68
C GLN A 2 3.48 12.12 8.56
N TYR A 3 3.65 11.07 9.38
CA TYR A 3 2.71 9.97 9.46
C TYR A 3 1.75 10.19 10.63
N ILE A 4 0.45 10.10 10.37
CA ILE A 4 -0.64 10.37 11.32
C ILE A 4 -1.57 9.15 11.34
N ARG A 5 -1.90 8.66 12.53
CA ARG A 5 -2.71 7.43 12.68
C ARG A 5 -4.20 7.66 12.79
N GLU A 6 -4.61 8.86 13.11
CA GLU A 6 -6.02 9.23 13.26
C GLU A 6 -6.28 10.61 12.68
N LEU A 7 -7.42 10.81 12.04
CA LEU A 7 -7.79 12.10 11.47
C LEU A 7 -7.73 13.25 12.47
N ALA A 8 -8.12 13.00 13.72
CA ALA A 8 -8.13 13.99 14.80
C ALA A 8 -6.73 14.53 15.18
N GLU A 9 -5.67 13.80 14.84
CA GLU A 9 -4.28 14.22 15.10
C GLU A 9 -3.74 15.17 14.00
N TYR A 10 -4.47 15.30 12.88
CA TYR A 10 -4.04 16.20 11.81
C TYR A 10 -4.20 17.64 12.22
N ASN A 11 -3.13 18.40 12.19
CA ASN A 11 -3.06 19.82 12.57
C ASN A 11 -2.34 20.67 11.51
N GLY A 12 -2.32 20.19 10.27
CA GLY A 12 -1.69 20.91 9.15
C GLY A 12 -2.33 22.29 8.94
N ASN A 13 -1.49 23.28 8.69
CA ASN A 13 -1.91 24.65 8.41
C ASN A 13 -1.98 24.90 6.89
N GLY A 14 -2.98 25.66 6.45
CA GLY A 14 -3.16 26.05 5.05
C GLY A 14 -4.05 25.11 4.27
N ARG A 15 -4.07 25.32 2.95
CA ARG A 15 -4.83 24.49 2.01
C ARG A 15 -4.07 23.22 1.66
N ALA A 16 -4.77 22.23 1.12
CA ALA A 16 -4.18 20.95 0.76
C ALA A 16 -4.64 20.45 -0.62
N ALA A 17 -3.77 19.65 -1.25
CA ALA A 17 -4.13 18.69 -2.28
C ALA A 17 -4.25 17.32 -1.60
N VAL A 18 -5.39 16.66 -1.72
CA VAL A 18 -5.68 15.41 -1.00
C VAL A 18 -6.17 14.31 -1.93
N THR A 19 -5.74 13.09 -1.65
CA THR A 19 -6.28 11.88 -2.26
C THR A 19 -6.75 10.89 -1.20
N PHE A 20 -7.80 10.14 -1.53
CA PHE A 20 -8.44 9.18 -0.63
C PHE A 20 -8.45 7.78 -1.26
N GLY A 21 -8.19 6.76 -0.45
CA GLY A 21 -8.23 5.38 -0.91
C GLY A 21 -7.76 4.40 0.15
N LYS A 22 -7.74 3.11 -0.17
CA LYS A 22 -7.16 2.08 0.70
C LYS A 22 -5.64 1.98 0.53
N PHE A 23 -5.13 2.36 -0.61
CA PHE A 23 -3.71 2.34 -0.99
C PHE A 23 -3.00 1.02 -0.65
N ASP A 24 -3.73 -0.09 -0.73
CA ASP A 24 -3.16 -1.42 -0.53
C ASP A 24 -2.33 -1.81 -1.75
N GLY A 25 -1.03 -1.98 -1.53
CA GLY A 25 -0.05 -2.30 -2.55
C GLY A 25 0.45 -1.11 -3.36
N LEU A 26 -0.04 0.11 -3.17
CA LEU A 26 0.40 1.31 -3.91
C LEU A 26 0.72 1.02 -5.39
N HIS A 27 -0.12 0.18 -6.05
CA HIS A 27 0.03 -0.18 -7.45
C HIS A 27 0.03 1.04 -8.36
N ARG A 28 0.43 0.87 -9.63
CA ARG A 28 0.62 1.96 -10.59
C ARG A 28 -0.55 2.95 -10.63
N GLY A 29 -1.81 2.47 -10.58
CA GLY A 29 -2.98 3.35 -10.49
C GLY A 29 -3.02 4.22 -9.23
N HIS A 30 -2.59 3.70 -8.07
CA HIS A 30 -2.45 4.51 -6.86
C HIS A 30 -1.32 5.52 -6.97
N GLN A 31 -0.20 5.15 -7.60
CA GLN A 31 0.94 6.04 -7.78
C GLN A 31 0.57 7.27 -8.62
N MET A 32 -0.33 7.15 -9.60
CA MET A 32 -0.84 8.28 -10.37
C MET A 32 -1.53 9.32 -9.46
N LEU A 33 -2.35 8.87 -8.50
CA LEU A 33 -3.03 9.74 -7.54
C LEU A 33 -2.01 10.44 -6.63
N VAL A 34 -1.07 9.69 -6.06
CA VAL A 34 -0.02 10.22 -5.17
C VAL A 34 0.86 11.22 -5.91
N THR A 35 1.29 10.90 -7.13
CA THR A 35 2.09 11.79 -7.98
C THR A 35 1.35 13.10 -8.25
N LYS A 36 0.06 13.05 -8.59
CA LYS A 36 -0.73 14.25 -8.88
C LYS A 36 -0.86 15.15 -7.65
N VAL A 37 -1.14 14.57 -6.48
CA VAL A 37 -1.22 15.30 -5.21
C VAL A 37 0.13 15.96 -4.88
N ARG A 38 1.24 15.23 -5.05
CA ARG A 38 2.59 15.77 -4.86
C ARG A 38 2.90 16.95 -5.80
N GLU A 39 2.55 16.81 -7.08
CA GLU A 39 2.76 17.87 -8.07
C GLU A 39 2.00 19.13 -7.71
N LEU A 40 0.71 19.02 -7.38
CA LEU A 40 -0.13 20.13 -6.95
C LEU A 40 0.40 20.77 -5.67
N GLY A 41 0.80 19.95 -4.69
CA GLY A 41 1.42 20.45 -3.45
C GLY A 41 2.64 21.32 -3.71
N LYS A 42 3.53 20.89 -4.60
CA LYS A 42 4.73 21.64 -4.98
C LYS A 42 4.43 22.90 -5.81
N GLN A 43 3.54 22.78 -6.80
CA GLN A 43 3.21 23.88 -7.71
C GLN A 43 2.50 25.05 -6.99
N GLU A 44 1.61 24.71 -6.08
CA GLU A 44 0.76 25.68 -5.38
C GLU A 44 1.29 26.04 -3.98
N ASN A 45 2.38 25.40 -3.55
CA ASN A 45 2.95 25.55 -2.20
C ASN A 45 1.91 25.30 -1.10
N ILE A 46 1.17 24.20 -1.24
CA ILE A 46 0.15 23.70 -0.30
C ILE A 46 0.51 22.30 0.18
N ASN A 47 -0.15 21.84 1.25
CA ASN A 47 0.08 20.51 1.78
C ASN A 47 -0.33 19.43 0.78
N SER A 48 0.48 18.40 0.64
CA SER A 48 0.16 17.17 -0.11
C SER A 48 -0.21 16.05 0.85
N ILE A 49 -1.43 15.48 0.71
CA ILE A 49 -2.00 14.53 1.67
C ILE A 49 -2.45 13.25 0.97
N VAL A 50 -1.97 12.12 1.46
CA VAL A 50 -2.54 10.80 1.18
C VAL A 50 -3.34 10.36 2.40
N CYS A 51 -4.67 10.29 2.28
CA CYS A 51 -5.58 9.79 3.30
C CYS A 51 -5.95 8.33 3.01
N SER A 52 -5.39 7.40 3.76
CA SER A 52 -5.54 5.95 3.58
C SER A 52 -6.58 5.39 4.54
N PHE A 53 -7.64 4.75 4.02
CA PHE A 53 -8.63 4.09 4.85
C PHE A 53 -8.07 2.78 5.42
N ASP A 54 -7.93 2.72 6.75
CA ASP A 54 -7.56 1.51 7.46
C ASP A 54 -8.78 0.62 7.69
N MET A 55 -8.83 -0.49 6.98
CA MET A 55 -9.95 -1.42 7.04
C MET A 55 -9.87 -2.42 8.21
N ARG A 56 -8.79 -2.43 8.99
CA ARG A 56 -8.58 -3.38 10.11
C ARG A 56 -9.72 -3.36 11.14
N PRO A 57 -10.27 -2.19 11.55
CA PRO A 57 -11.41 -2.15 12.47
C PRO A 57 -12.64 -2.89 11.93
N LEU A 58 -12.98 -2.68 10.65
CA LEU A 58 -14.10 -3.35 10.00
C LEU A 58 -13.87 -4.86 9.87
N TRP A 59 -12.65 -5.29 9.50
CA TRP A 59 -12.33 -6.70 9.38
C TRP A 59 -12.41 -7.42 10.71
N LYS A 60 -11.90 -6.79 11.78
CA LYS A 60 -11.97 -7.32 13.14
C LYS A 60 -13.43 -7.49 13.59
N GLU A 61 -14.28 -6.49 13.35
CA GLU A 61 -15.72 -6.53 13.64
C GLU A 61 -16.41 -7.69 12.93
N LYS A 62 -16.06 -7.91 11.65
CA LYS A 62 -16.67 -8.95 10.80
C LYS A 62 -16.00 -10.32 10.92
N GLY A 63 -14.96 -10.47 11.72
CA GLY A 63 -14.19 -11.72 11.82
C GLY A 63 -13.48 -12.10 10.52
N ILE A 64 -13.12 -11.12 9.69
CA ILE A 64 -12.41 -11.32 8.42
C ILE A 64 -10.91 -11.22 8.67
N ALA A 65 -10.17 -12.25 8.30
CA ALA A 65 -8.72 -12.20 8.34
C ALA A 65 -8.20 -11.17 7.32
N PRO A 66 -7.31 -10.25 7.71
CA PRO A 66 -6.71 -9.31 6.77
C PRO A 66 -5.87 -10.05 5.71
N GLU A 67 -5.92 -9.56 4.50
CA GLU A 67 -5.08 -10.02 3.41
C GLU A 67 -4.61 -8.80 2.62
N LEU A 68 -3.40 -8.33 2.92
CA LEU A 68 -2.82 -7.09 2.44
C LEU A 68 -1.63 -7.33 1.52
N LEU A 69 -1.50 -6.51 0.49
CA LEU A 69 -0.30 -6.44 -0.35
C LEU A 69 0.85 -5.73 0.36
N MET A 70 0.51 -4.79 1.23
CA MET A 70 1.44 -3.99 2.03
C MET A 70 1.00 -3.95 3.47
N VAL A 71 1.92 -4.18 4.39
CA VAL A 71 1.72 -3.91 5.81
C VAL A 71 2.18 -2.49 6.16
N GLY A 72 1.75 -1.97 7.32
CA GLY A 72 1.80 -0.54 7.65
C GLY A 72 3.13 0.17 7.36
N GLU A 73 4.26 -0.38 7.80
CA GLU A 73 5.58 0.24 7.65
C GLU A 73 6.04 0.30 6.19
N GLU A 74 5.77 -0.73 5.40
CA GLU A 74 6.08 -0.76 3.95
C GLU A 74 5.41 0.39 3.20
N ARG A 75 4.16 0.74 3.57
CA ARG A 75 3.45 1.88 2.96
C ARG A 75 4.10 3.20 3.32
N GLN A 76 4.46 3.38 4.59
CA GLN A 76 5.11 4.61 5.06
C GLN A 76 6.43 4.84 4.35
N GLU A 77 7.24 3.80 4.26
CA GLU A 77 8.55 3.86 3.62
C GLU A 77 8.42 4.24 2.13
N ARG A 78 7.40 3.70 1.46
CA ARG A 78 7.20 3.91 0.02
C ARG A 78 6.68 5.31 -0.33
N VAL A 79 5.96 5.98 0.56
CA VAL A 79 5.45 7.34 0.30
C VAL A 79 6.18 8.44 1.06
N LYS A 80 7.22 8.12 1.84
CA LYS A 80 7.91 9.05 2.74
C LYS A 80 8.44 10.32 2.06
N ASP A 81 8.91 10.18 0.82
CA ASP A 81 9.50 11.27 0.05
C ASP A 81 8.53 11.83 -1.01
N GLU A 82 7.30 11.31 -1.04
CA GLU A 82 6.33 11.64 -2.07
C GLU A 82 5.35 12.74 -1.62
N VAL A 83 4.95 12.76 -0.36
CA VAL A 83 3.94 13.68 0.16
C VAL A 83 4.31 14.25 1.53
N ASP A 84 3.64 15.32 1.94
CA ASP A 84 3.87 15.92 3.26
C ASP A 84 3.23 15.12 4.38
N TYR A 85 2.05 14.53 4.12
CA TYR A 85 1.29 13.77 5.11
C TYR A 85 0.78 12.45 4.54
N LEU A 86 1.01 11.37 5.29
CA LEU A 86 0.29 10.11 5.17
C LEU A 86 -0.61 9.97 6.39
N ILE A 87 -1.93 9.95 6.19
CA ILE A 87 -2.91 9.86 7.26
C ILE A 87 -3.63 8.52 7.14
N GLU A 88 -3.56 7.69 8.17
CA GLU A 88 -4.42 6.50 8.29
C GLU A 88 -5.75 6.90 8.93
N CYS A 89 -6.83 6.67 8.20
CA CYS A 89 -8.18 6.91 8.67
C CYS A 89 -8.81 5.57 9.08
N PRO A 90 -8.96 5.27 10.39
CA PRO A 90 -9.59 4.03 10.83
C PRO A 90 -11.03 3.95 10.35
N PHE A 91 -11.36 2.90 9.60
CA PHE A 91 -12.70 2.68 9.04
C PHE A 91 -13.64 2.07 10.09
N THR A 92 -13.85 2.82 11.18
CA THR A 92 -14.71 2.46 12.30
C THR A 92 -16.19 2.51 11.93
N GLU A 93 -17.06 1.97 12.78
CA GLU A 93 -18.50 2.05 12.58
C GLU A 93 -18.98 3.51 12.53
N SER A 94 -18.54 4.37 13.42
CA SER A 94 -18.89 5.80 13.43
C SER A 94 -18.45 6.51 12.15
N PHE A 95 -17.26 6.19 11.63
CA PHE A 95 -16.81 6.76 10.35
C PHE A 95 -17.64 6.26 9.18
N ARG A 96 -18.04 4.99 9.16
CA ARG A 96 -18.87 4.38 8.10
C ARG A 96 -20.29 4.93 8.06
N GLN A 97 -20.81 5.37 9.21
CA GLN A 97 -22.15 5.96 9.31
C GLN A 97 -22.18 7.44 8.93
N LYS A 98 -21.02 8.08 8.71
CA LYS A 98 -20.94 9.46 8.28
C LYS A 98 -21.62 9.64 6.92
N SER A 99 -22.52 10.65 6.80
CA SER A 99 -23.15 10.95 5.51
C SER A 99 -22.12 11.40 4.47
N ALA A 100 -22.49 11.41 3.22
CA ALA A 100 -21.61 11.92 2.17
C ALA A 100 -21.40 13.44 2.33
N GLU A 101 -22.43 14.17 2.70
CA GLU A 101 -22.41 15.59 2.98
C GLU A 101 -21.46 15.91 4.16
N ASP A 102 -21.57 15.18 5.28
CA ASP A 102 -20.69 15.35 6.44
C ASP A 102 -19.23 15.02 6.10
N PHE A 103 -19.00 14.03 5.23
CA PHE A 103 -17.64 13.72 4.77
C PHE A 103 -17.05 14.88 3.98
N ILE A 104 -17.83 15.52 3.08
CA ILE A 104 -17.39 16.70 2.33
C ILE A 104 -17.13 17.86 3.28
N GLN A 105 -18.09 18.16 4.15
CA GLN A 105 -17.98 19.32 5.04
C GLN A 105 -16.86 19.13 6.07
N GLU A 106 -16.94 18.09 6.90
CA GLU A 106 -16.05 17.94 8.05
C GLU A 106 -14.63 17.49 7.68
N ILE A 107 -14.48 16.61 6.66
CA ILE A 107 -13.17 16.03 6.33
C ILE A 107 -12.51 16.82 5.19
N ILE A 108 -13.21 17.03 4.08
CA ILE A 108 -12.63 17.68 2.92
C ILE A 108 -12.46 19.19 3.17
N HIS A 109 -13.52 19.86 3.63
CA HIS A 109 -13.51 21.31 3.81
C HIS A 109 -12.88 21.72 5.15
N ASP A 110 -13.47 21.31 6.28
CA ASP A 110 -13.08 21.84 7.60
C ASP A 110 -11.71 21.33 8.04
N LEU A 111 -11.44 20.01 7.92
CA LEU A 111 -10.21 19.39 8.38
C LEU A 111 -9.04 19.64 7.41
N PHE A 112 -9.20 19.23 6.15
CA PHE A 112 -8.11 19.33 5.17
C PHE A 112 -8.03 20.66 4.44
N ARG A 113 -9.07 21.48 4.49
CA ARG A 113 -9.17 22.74 3.73
C ARG A 113 -8.75 22.52 2.28
N ALA A 114 -9.28 21.44 1.69
CA ALA A 114 -8.85 20.99 0.39
C ALA A 114 -9.00 22.10 -0.67
N LYS A 115 -7.92 22.35 -1.40
CA LYS A 115 -7.92 23.13 -2.64
C LYS A 115 -8.09 22.20 -3.84
N TYR A 116 -7.51 21.01 -3.76
CA TYR A 116 -7.60 19.97 -4.78
C TYR A 116 -7.99 18.65 -4.16
N ILE A 117 -8.95 17.99 -4.78
CA ILE A 117 -9.34 16.61 -4.48
C ILE A 117 -8.96 15.77 -5.69
N VAL A 118 -8.08 14.78 -5.50
CA VAL A 118 -7.60 13.89 -6.55
C VAL A 118 -8.10 12.50 -6.28
N VAL A 119 -8.96 11.94 -7.13
CA VAL A 119 -9.57 10.61 -6.95
C VAL A 119 -9.66 9.84 -8.25
N GLY A 120 -9.83 8.52 -8.15
CA GLY A 120 -10.14 7.68 -9.31
C GLY A 120 -11.61 7.75 -9.70
N THR A 121 -11.93 7.34 -10.93
CA THR A 121 -13.30 7.36 -11.49
C THR A 121 -14.33 6.54 -10.71
N ASP A 122 -13.89 5.57 -9.88
CA ASP A 122 -14.77 4.73 -9.06
C ASP A 122 -14.78 5.10 -7.57
N PHE A 123 -14.27 6.27 -7.24
CA PHE A 123 -14.24 6.72 -5.85
C PHE A 123 -15.66 6.89 -5.31
N THR A 124 -15.90 6.27 -4.16
CA THR A 124 -17.16 6.38 -3.43
C THR A 124 -16.88 6.60 -1.94
N PHE A 125 -17.74 7.39 -1.30
CA PHE A 125 -17.61 7.75 0.11
C PHE A 125 -18.99 7.90 0.80
N GLY A 126 -18.95 8.17 2.10
CA GLY A 126 -20.15 8.29 2.90
C GLY A 126 -20.86 6.97 3.17
N CYS A 127 -21.87 7.04 4.01
CA CYS A 127 -22.70 5.89 4.39
C CYS A 127 -23.35 5.26 3.13
N GLU A 128 -23.32 3.93 3.06
CA GLU A 128 -23.85 3.16 1.92
C GLU A 128 -23.28 3.57 0.54
N LYS A 129 -22.08 4.24 0.53
CA LYS A 129 -21.46 4.74 -0.71
C LYS A 129 -22.33 5.70 -1.50
N ARG A 130 -23.10 6.56 -0.82
CA ARG A 130 -23.98 7.52 -1.48
C ARG A 130 -23.24 8.65 -2.17
N GLY A 131 -22.03 8.98 -1.71
CA GLY A 131 -21.15 9.95 -2.35
C GLY A 131 -20.32 9.30 -3.46
N ASP A 132 -20.16 10.01 -4.55
CA ASP A 132 -19.34 9.65 -5.71
C ASP A 132 -18.64 10.89 -6.31
N VAL A 133 -18.00 10.73 -7.46
CA VAL A 133 -17.30 11.81 -8.15
C VAL A 133 -18.26 12.91 -8.66
N HIS A 134 -19.51 12.56 -8.96
CA HIS A 134 -20.50 13.54 -9.41
C HIS A 134 -20.92 14.45 -8.25
N MET A 135 -21.17 13.86 -7.08
CA MET A 135 -21.47 14.64 -5.88
C MET A 135 -20.29 15.54 -5.49
N LEU A 136 -19.04 15.06 -5.58
CA LEU A 136 -17.88 15.93 -5.37
C LEU A 136 -17.86 17.10 -6.36
N ALA A 137 -18.20 16.88 -7.62
CA ALA A 137 -18.25 17.95 -8.61
C ALA A 137 -19.37 18.97 -8.32
N GLU A 138 -20.54 18.52 -7.85
CA GLU A 138 -21.69 19.40 -7.49
C GLU A 138 -21.34 20.32 -6.31
N TYR A 139 -20.55 19.84 -5.34
CA TYR A 139 -20.19 20.61 -4.16
C TYR A 139 -18.91 21.45 -4.32
N ALA A 140 -18.23 21.35 -5.47
CA ALA A 140 -16.93 22.00 -5.71
C ALA A 140 -16.98 23.53 -5.52
N ASP A 141 -17.94 24.18 -6.13
CA ASP A 141 -18.10 25.65 -6.02
C ASP A 141 -18.48 26.08 -4.59
N GLN A 142 -19.32 25.31 -3.91
CA GLN A 142 -19.78 25.63 -2.56
C GLN A 142 -18.63 25.61 -1.54
N TYR A 143 -17.70 24.65 -1.68
CA TYR A 143 -16.59 24.45 -0.74
C TYR A 143 -15.23 24.91 -1.28
N ASP A 144 -15.22 25.62 -2.42
CA ASP A 144 -14.04 26.24 -3.04
C ASP A 144 -12.88 25.25 -3.21
N TYR A 145 -13.15 24.09 -3.86
CA TYR A 145 -12.13 23.12 -4.27
C TYR A 145 -12.24 22.75 -5.74
N GLU A 146 -11.15 22.29 -6.31
CA GLU A 146 -11.09 21.71 -7.65
C GLU A 146 -11.04 20.17 -7.56
N LEU A 147 -11.94 19.50 -8.30
CA LEU A 147 -11.96 18.05 -8.42
C LEU A 147 -11.14 17.59 -9.63
N ILE A 148 -10.19 16.70 -9.39
CA ILE A 148 -9.39 16.07 -10.44
C ILE A 148 -9.67 14.57 -10.41
N VAL A 149 -10.32 14.08 -11.45
CA VAL A 149 -10.64 12.65 -11.59
C VAL A 149 -9.61 12.00 -12.52
N ILE A 150 -8.91 10.99 -12.00
CA ILE A 150 -7.89 10.25 -12.75
C ILE A 150 -8.47 8.95 -13.27
N GLU A 151 -8.33 8.74 -14.57
CA GLU A 151 -8.68 7.49 -15.22
C GLU A 151 -7.83 6.33 -14.70
N LYS A 152 -8.48 5.17 -14.59
CA LYS A 152 -7.79 3.97 -14.10
C LYS A 152 -6.78 3.45 -15.11
N GLU A 153 -5.58 3.19 -14.64
CA GLU A 153 -4.57 2.54 -15.44
C GLU A 153 -4.95 1.09 -15.75
N ARG A 154 -4.57 0.64 -16.94
CA ARG A 154 -4.85 -0.72 -17.42
C ARG A 154 -3.55 -1.43 -17.77
N TYR A 155 -3.57 -2.73 -17.54
CA TYR A 155 -2.60 -3.65 -18.11
C TYR A 155 -3.33 -4.54 -19.10
N HIS A 156 -3.01 -4.40 -20.38
CA HIS A 156 -3.84 -4.92 -21.47
C HIS A 156 -5.32 -4.50 -21.28
N ASP A 157 -6.22 -5.45 -21.32
CA ASP A 157 -7.67 -5.20 -21.22
C ASP A 157 -8.19 -5.18 -19.78
N ARG A 158 -7.32 -5.34 -18.77
CA ARG A 158 -7.73 -5.38 -17.37
C ARG A 158 -7.26 -4.15 -16.58
N ILE A 159 -8.17 -3.58 -15.77
CA ILE A 159 -7.85 -2.48 -14.87
C ILE A 159 -6.87 -2.96 -13.78
N ILE A 160 -5.81 -2.19 -13.54
CA ILE A 160 -4.87 -2.42 -12.43
C ILE A 160 -5.57 -2.06 -11.12
N SER A 161 -5.64 -3.02 -10.20
CA SER A 161 -6.28 -2.89 -8.89
C SER A 161 -5.60 -3.77 -7.86
N SER A 162 -5.78 -3.47 -6.57
CA SER A 162 -5.27 -4.34 -5.49
C SER A 162 -5.79 -5.77 -5.59
N THR A 163 -7.05 -5.96 -6.04
CA THR A 163 -7.62 -7.30 -6.27
C THR A 163 -6.86 -8.04 -7.35
N TYR A 164 -6.58 -7.40 -8.48
CA TYR A 164 -5.83 -8.02 -9.57
C TYR A 164 -4.41 -8.40 -9.13
N VAL A 165 -3.72 -7.53 -8.42
CA VAL A 165 -2.38 -7.84 -7.89
C VAL A 165 -2.44 -9.02 -6.91
N LYS A 166 -3.45 -9.08 -6.02
CA LYS A 166 -3.62 -10.19 -5.07
C LYS A 166 -3.84 -11.54 -5.78
N GLU A 167 -4.66 -11.56 -6.81
CA GLU A 167 -4.88 -12.77 -7.62
C GLU A 167 -3.56 -13.26 -8.21
N VAL A 168 -2.82 -12.38 -8.86
CA VAL A 168 -1.53 -12.68 -9.49
C VAL A 168 -0.48 -13.17 -8.49
N VAL A 169 -0.40 -12.54 -7.31
CA VAL A 169 0.49 -13.00 -6.23
C VAL A 169 0.10 -14.40 -5.75
N LYS A 170 -1.20 -14.68 -5.58
CA LYS A 170 -1.69 -16.00 -5.17
C LYS A 170 -1.42 -17.09 -6.22
N GLU A 171 -1.37 -16.74 -7.49
CA GLU A 171 -0.99 -17.62 -8.58
C GLU A 171 0.52 -17.85 -8.66
N GLY A 172 1.31 -17.02 -7.96
CA GLY A 172 2.77 -17.11 -7.92
C GLY A 172 3.47 -16.38 -9.04
N ASP A 173 2.74 -15.64 -9.89
CA ASP A 173 3.33 -14.80 -10.95
C ASP A 173 3.82 -13.47 -10.37
N VAL A 174 4.91 -13.52 -9.61
CA VAL A 174 5.50 -12.33 -8.99
C VAL A 174 6.07 -11.35 -10.02
N GLY A 175 6.38 -11.81 -11.23
CA GLY A 175 6.83 -10.95 -12.33
C GLY A 175 5.70 -10.07 -12.86
N LEU A 176 4.51 -10.61 -13.04
CA LEU A 176 3.34 -9.83 -13.37
C LEU A 176 2.93 -8.92 -12.20
N ALA A 177 3.02 -9.41 -10.96
CA ALA A 177 2.77 -8.58 -9.78
C ALA A 177 3.68 -7.34 -9.75
N GLU A 178 5.00 -7.50 -10.02
CA GLU A 178 5.96 -6.40 -10.16
C GLU A 178 5.54 -5.41 -11.26
N THR A 179 5.09 -5.91 -12.41
CA THR A 179 4.61 -5.06 -13.51
C THR A 179 3.41 -4.21 -13.10
N LEU A 180 2.44 -4.79 -12.37
CA LEU A 180 1.23 -4.11 -11.92
C LEU A 180 1.49 -3.15 -10.76
N LEU A 181 2.42 -3.51 -9.88
CA LEU A 181 2.84 -2.68 -8.77
C LEU A 181 3.75 -1.53 -9.22
N GLY A 182 4.59 -1.73 -10.26
CA GLY A 182 5.67 -0.83 -10.65
C GLY A 182 6.93 -0.97 -9.78
N TYR A 183 6.98 -1.99 -8.93
CA TYR A 183 8.10 -2.35 -8.05
C TYR A 183 8.00 -3.83 -7.67
N PRO A 184 9.11 -4.50 -7.28
CA PRO A 184 9.08 -5.90 -6.87
C PRO A 184 8.14 -6.14 -5.69
N PHE A 185 7.41 -7.26 -5.70
CA PHE A 185 6.67 -7.68 -4.51
C PHE A 185 7.67 -8.03 -3.40
N GLU A 186 7.61 -7.30 -2.31
CA GLU A 186 8.59 -7.38 -1.24
C GLU A 186 7.96 -7.81 0.09
N VAL A 187 8.80 -8.38 0.94
CA VAL A 187 8.44 -8.80 2.31
C VAL A 187 9.55 -8.36 3.24
N GLU A 188 9.20 -7.56 4.23
CA GLU A 188 10.08 -7.18 5.31
C GLU A 188 9.78 -8.02 6.55
N GLY A 189 10.81 -8.49 7.24
CA GLY A 189 10.64 -9.29 8.43
C GLY A 189 11.94 -9.52 9.18
N THR A 190 11.81 -10.01 10.40
CA THR A 190 12.96 -10.34 11.25
C THR A 190 13.46 -11.75 10.96
N VAL A 191 14.77 -11.90 10.93
CA VAL A 191 15.41 -13.23 10.78
C VAL A 191 15.21 -14.04 12.05
N GLU A 192 14.61 -15.21 11.89
CA GLU A 192 14.39 -16.17 12.98
C GLU A 192 15.37 -17.32 12.96
N HIS A 193 15.69 -17.84 14.13
CA HIS A 193 16.50 -19.05 14.27
C HIS A 193 15.71 -20.29 13.89
N GLY A 194 16.04 -20.89 12.73
CA GLY A 194 15.52 -22.18 12.31
C GLY A 194 16.32 -23.37 12.88
N ARG A 195 15.97 -24.57 12.44
CA ARG A 195 16.65 -25.83 12.83
C ARG A 195 18.10 -25.97 12.33
N GLN A 196 18.62 -24.96 11.64
CA GLN A 196 20.00 -24.89 11.10
C GLN A 196 20.42 -26.10 10.22
N LEU A 197 19.46 -26.88 9.70
CA LEU A 197 19.74 -28.05 8.84
C LEU A 197 20.48 -27.65 7.56
N GLY A 198 20.25 -26.48 7.02
CA GLY A 198 20.98 -25.97 5.85
C GLY A 198 22.49 -25.85 6.09
N ARG A 199 22.90 -25.50 7.31
CA ARG A 199 24.32 -25.41 7.68
C ARG A 199 25.02 -26.78 7.59
N THR A 200 24.35 -27.86 8.01
CA THR A 200 24.90 -29.20 7.94
C THR A 200 25.02 -29.74 6.51
N LEU A 201 24.21 -29.18 5.60
CA LEU A 201 24.17 -29.52 4.18
C LEU A 201 25.04 -28.58 3.31
N GLY A 202 25.76 -27.62 3.92
CA GLY A 202 26.58 -26.65 3.18
C GLY A 202 25.81 -25.50 2.56
N PHE A 203 24.50 -25.36 2.83
CA PHE A 203 23.64 -24.30 2.33
C PHE A 203 23.01 -23.56 3.50
N PRO A 204 23.65 -22.51 4.04
CA PRO A 204 23.07 -21.73 5.12
C PRO A 204 21.76 -21.07 4.66
N THR A 205 20.74 -21.15 5.50
CA THR A 205 19.40 -20.60 5.23
C THR A 205 19.05 -19.55 6.23
N LEU A 206 18.37 -18.48 5.79
CA LEU A 206 17.69 -17.51 6.63
C LEU A 206 16.20 -17.86 6.68
N ASN A 207 15.62 -17.83 7.87
CA ASN A 207 14.18 -17.92 8.03
C ASN A 207 13.66 -16.52 8.36
N VAL A 208 12.65 -16.07 7.63
CA VAL A 208 12.00 -14.78 7.89
C VAL A 208 10.56 -15.06 8.26
N ALA A 209 10.13 -14.51 9.40
CA ALA A 209 8.73 -14.58 9.80
C ALA A 209 7.88 -13.81 8.78
N TRP A 210 6.80 -14.45 8.31
CA TRP A 210 5.88 -13.77 7.41
C TRP A 210 5.05 -12.76 8.18
N PRO A 211 4.97 -11.50 7.73
CA PRO A 211 4.20 -10.47 8.43
C PRO A 211 2.71 -10.83 8.50
N GLU A 212 2.12 -10.61 9.68
CA GLU A 212 0.70 -10.88 9.89
C GLU A 212 -0.18 -10.07 8.93
N GLY A 213 -1.15 -10.73 8.32
CA GLY A 213 -2.07 -10.13 7.37
C GLY A 213 -1.50 -9.83 5.99
N LYS A 214 -0.22 -10.06 5.75
CA LYS A 214 0.37 -9.91 4.41
C LYS A 214 0.03 -11.13 3.56
N ILE A 215 -0.37 -10.88 2.31
CA ILE A 215 -0.69 -11.93 1.34
C ILE A 215 0.53 -12.82 1.10
N VAL A 216 0.29 -14.14 1.04
CA VAL A 216 1.33 -15.13 0.79
C VAL A 216 1.27 -15.55 -0.69
N PRO A 217 2.39 -15.50 -1.44
CA PRO A 217 2.45 -16.03 -2.79
C PRO A 217 2.17 -17.54 -2.84
N ALA A 218 1.86 -18.07 -4.02
CA ALA A 218 1.76 -19.51 -4.21
C ALA A 218 2.99 -20.24 -3.66
N HIS A 219 2.80 -21.47 -3.18
CA HIS A 219 3.93 -22.28 -2.74
C HIS A 219 4.87 -22.56 -3.91
N GLY A 220 6.15 -22.31 -3.70
CA GLY A 220 7.11 -22.45 -4.78
C GLY A 220 8.48 -21.89 -4.43
N VAL A 221 9.34 -21.91 -5.43
CA VAL A 221 10.71 -21.40 -5.35
C VAL A 221 10.80 -20.13 -6.19
N TYR A 222 11.26 -19.06 -5.57
CA TYR A 222 11.34 -17.73 -6.16
C TYR A 222 12.78 -17.23 -6.18
N PHE A 223 13.19 -16.65 -7.30
CA PHE A 223 14.40 -15.85 -7.32
C PHE A 223 14.09 -14.50 -6.65
N CYS A 224 14.94 -14.07 -5.74
CA CYS A 224 14.73 -12.82 -4.99
C CYS A 224 16.01 -12.01 -4.81
N LYS A 225 15.84 -10.74 -4.47
CA LYS A 225 16.89 -9.88 -3.91
C LYS A 225 16.65 -9.76 -2.41
N ILE A 226 17.72 -9.77 -1.65
CA ILE A 226 17.67 -9.72 -0.19
C ILE A 226 18.51 -8.53 0.25
N ASP A 227 17.87 -7.56 0.87
CA ASP A 227 18.54 -6.39 1.42
C ASP A 227 18.80 -6.60 2.92
N ILE A 228 20.06 -6.60 3.30
CA ILE A 228 20.50 -6.76 4.69
C ILE A 228 21.54 -5.68 4.98
N GLU A 229 21.29 -4.84 5.98
CA GLU A 229 22.22 -3.78 6.42
C GLU A 229 22.72 -2.89 5.27
N GLY A 230 21.83 -2.55 4.33
CA GLY A 230 22.11 -1.71 3.17
C GLY A 230 22.90 -2.39 2.05
N LYS A 231 23.04 -3.72 2.09
CA LYS A 231 23.63 -4.53 1.00
C LYS A 231 22.62 -5.46 0.39
N THR A 232 22.60 -5.50 -0.94
CA THR A 232 21.70 -6.36 -1.71
C THR A 232 22.42 -7.64 -2.12
N TYR A 233 21.80 -8.78 -1.86
CA TYR A 233 22.27 -10.11 -2.23
C TYR A 233 21.26 -10.81 -3.13
N PRO A 234 21.70 -11.56 -4.16
CA PRO A 234 20.80 -12.48 -4.86
C PRO A 234 20.49 -13.68 -3.97
N GLY A 235 19.25 -14.15 -4.03
CA GLY A 235 18.82 -15.28 -3.23
C GLY A 235 17.74 -16.12 -3.90
N ILE A 236 17.48 -17.26 -3.29
CA ILE A 236 16.37 -18.14 -3.65
C ILE A 236 15.49 -18.28 -2.42
N ALA A 237 14.23 -17.86 -2.54
CA ALA A 237 13.23 -18.01 -1.50
C ALA A 237 12.36 -19.24 -1.77
N ASN A 238 12.13 -20.05 -0.76
CA ASN A 238 11.14 -21.11 -0.79
C ASN A 238 9.94 -20.72 0.06
N VAL A 239 8.81 -20.50 -0.60
CA VAL A 239 7.52 -20.25 0.05
C VAL A 239 6.78 -21.58 0.16
N GLY A 240 6.52 -22.04 1.38
CA GLY A 240 5.88 -23.33 1.59
C GLY A 240 5.25 -23.45 2.97
N ILE A 241 4.29 -24.40 3.12
CA ILE A 241 3.72 -24.77 4.41
C ILE A 241 4.69 -25.75 5.10
N LYS A 242 5.36 -25.28 6.15
CA LYS A 242 5.67 -26.15 7.29
C LYS A 242 4.65 -25.83 8.39
N PRO A 243 4.51 -26.68 9.44
CA PRO A 243 3.60 -26.40 10.57
C PRO A 243 3.85 -25.07 11.27
N THR A 244 4.87 -24.35 10.88
CA THR A 244 5.16 -22.94 11.13
C THR A 244 5.48 -22.33 9.77
N VAL A 245 4.77 -21.26 9.38
CA VAL A 245 5.01 -20.50 8.14
C VAL A 245 6.46 -20.03 8.17
N THR A 246 7.32 -20.69 7.43
CA THR A 246 8.74 -20.35 7.36
C THR A 246 9.09 -20.09 5.91
N CYS A 247 9.35 -18.85 5.56
CA CYS A 247 10.02 -18.54 4.31
C CYS A 247 11.49 -18.90 4.47
N LEU A 248 11.96 -19.89 3.71
CA LEU A 248 13.37 -20.27 3.69
C LEU A 248 14.04 -19.44 2.59
N LEU A 249 14.82 -18.45 2.99
CA LEU A 249 15.70 -17.75 2.08
C LEU A 249 17.02 -18.52 2.00
N TYR A 250 17.36 -19.01 0.81
CA TYR A 250 18.64 -19.63 0.54
C TYR A 250 19.55 -18.59 -0.09
N THR A 251 20.63 -18.22 0.57
CA THR A 251 21.74 -17.52 -0.07
C THR A 251 22.78 -18.55 -0.45
N SER A 252 22.92 -18.86 -1.74
CA SER A 252 24.04 -19.63 -2.26
C SER A 252 24.86 -18.72 -3.16
N PRO A 253 26.16 -18.57 -2.95
CA PRO A 253 27.01 -18.01 -3.99
C PRO A 253 26.86 -18.86 -5.26
N SER A 254 26.68 -18.22 -6.41
CA SER A 254 26.60 -18.91 -7.68
C SER A 254 27.82 -19.82 -7.86
N PRO A 255 27.68 -21.04 -8.42
CA PRO A 255 28.85 -21.88 -8.72
C PRO A 255 29.92 -21.21 -9.59
N ARG A 256 29.58 -20.07 -10.24
CA ARG A 256 30.54 -19.24 -10.97
C ARG A 256 31.41 -18.36 -10.07
N ASP A 257 30.93 -18.00 -8.89
CA ASP A 257 31.66 -17.13 -7.96
C ASP A 257 32.68 -17.93 -7.11
N MET A 258 32.50 -19.26 -7.00
CA MET A 258 33.42 -20.15 -6.31
C MET A 258 34.70 -20.52 -7.11
N ARG A 259 34.80 -20.08 -8.38
CA ARG A 259 35.97 -20.34 -9.24
C ARG A 259 36.98 -19.19 -9.31
N ARG A 260 36.83 -18.16 -8.46
CA ARG A 260 37.72 -16.99 -8.42
C ARG A 260 38.27 -16.70 -7.03
N SER A 261 38.66 -17.73 -6.31
CA SER A 261 39.54 -17.58 -5.14
C SER A 261 40.71 -18.59 -5.23
#